data_702b902f84b06942e6e828610339a528
#
_entry.id   702b902f84b06942e6e828610339a528
#
_cell.length_a   1.000
_cell.length_b   1.000
_cell.length_c   1.000
_cell.angle_alpha   90.00
_cell.angle_beta   90.00
_cell.angle_gamma   90.00
#
_symmetry.space_group_name_H-M   'P 1'
#
loop_
_entity.id
_entity.type
_entity.pdbx_description
1 polymer ?
#
loop_
_entity_poly.entity_id
_entity_poly.type
_entity_poly.pdbx_seq_one_letter_code
_entity_poly.pdbx_strand_id
1 'polypeptide(L)'
;NIKELLTISPNQTVLEALIVMAEYKIGALLVTDKEKMVGIVSERDYAREIILHKKSSNETLVKDIMTKKVLFLDPSDSFEKGLEIMTEKKVRHIPILKGNKIIGMVSQGDLVKEMISHQKDLISQLEIFIQN
;
A
#
# COMPACT_ATOMS: atom_id res chain seq x y z
N ASN A 1 14.85 -1.30 -1.80
CA ASN A 1 14.67 0.13 -1.59
C ASN A 1 13.43 0.41 -0.77
N ILE A 2 13.67 0.79 0.46
CA ILE A 2 12.59 1.22 1.34
C ILE A 2 12.25 2.66 0.94
N LYS A 3 11.08 2.84 0.35
CA LYS A 3 10.57 4.18 0.11
C LYS A 3 10.31 4.83 1.46
N GLU A 4 10.65 6.11 1.57
CA GLU A 4 10.35 6.84 2.79
C GLU A 4 8.88 6.64 3.14
N LEU A 5 8.63 6.27 4.38
CA LEU A 5 7.27 5.97 4.84
C LEU A 5 6.47 7.27 4.99
N LEU A 6 5.44 7.41 4.16
CA LEU A 6 4.55 8.56 4.24
C LEU A 6 3.28 8.18 4.96
N THR A 7 2.93 8.97 5.95
CA THR A 7 1.76 8.76 6.78
C THR A 7 0.93 10.02 6.86
N ILE A 8 -0.31 9.88 7.32
CA ILE A 8 -1.19 11.01 7.54
C ILE A 8 -1.97 10.80 8.84
N SER A 9 -2.36 11.89 9.48
CA SER A 9 -3.18 11.83 10.70
C SER A 9 -4.65 11.59 10.36
N PRO A 10 -5.39 10.85 11.20
CA PRO A 10 -6.82 10.66 10.98
C PRO A 10 -7.63 11.97 11.06
N ASN A 11 -7.08 12.99 11.68
CA ASN A 11 -7.74 14.29 11.82
C ASN A 11 -7.39 15.28 10.73
N GLN A 12 -6.56 14.89 9.77
CA GLN A 12 -6.31 15.70 8.59
C GLN A 12 -7.43 15.48 7.56
N THR A 13 -7.58 16.44 6.65
CA THR A 13 -8.63 16.35 5.63
C THR A 13 -8.25 15.39 4.52
N VAL A 14 -9.27 14.89 3.83
CA VAL A 14 -9.07 14.06 2.65
C VAL A 14 -8.29 14.83 1.58
N LEU A 15 -8.56 16.13 1.44
CA LEU A 15 -7.81 16.96 0.49
C LEU A 15 -6.31 16.97 0.80
N GLU A 16 -5.93 17.12 2.09
CA GLU A 16 -4.53 17.06 2.49
C GLU A 16 -3.89 15.74 2.12
N ALA A 17 -4.62 14.62 2.30
CA ALA A 17 -4.14 13.30 1.90
C ALA A 17 -3.93 13.20 0.39
N LEU A 18 -4.87 13.74 -0.40
CA LEU A 18 -4.76 13.74 -1.86
C LEU A 18 -3.56 14.55 -2.35
N ILE A 19 -3.29 15.68 -1.70
CA ILE A 19 -2.14 16.52 -2.04
C ILE A 19 -0.84 15.73 -1.81
N VAL A 20 -0.71 15.04 -0.68
CA VAL A 20 0.46 14.21 -0.39
C VAL A 20 0.60 13.09 -1.43
N MET A 21 -0.49 12.39 -1.74
CA MET A 21 -0.45 11.32 -2.73
C MET A 21 -0.01 11.84 -4.10
N ALA A 22 -0.51 12.99 -4.52
CA ALA A 22 -0.15 13.60 -5.80
C ALA A 22 1.31 14.04 -5.83
N GLU A 23 1.79 14.67 -4.76
CA GLU A 23 3.15 15.17 -4.67
C GLU A 23 4.17 14.03 -4.74
N TYR A 24 3.92 12.94 -4.03
CA TYR A 24 4.84 11.81 -3.98
C TYR A 24 4.51 10.69 -4.97
N LYS A 25 3.48 10.88 -5.78
CA LYS A 25 3.05 9.92 -6.81
C LYS A 25 2.78 8.52 -6.25
N ILE A 26 2.03 8.48 -5.16
CA ILE A 26 1.62 7.24 -4.49
C ILE A 26 0.10 7.19 -4.40
N GLY A 27 -0.44 5.98 -4.38
CA GLY A 27 -1.89 5.78 -4.42
C GLY A 27 -2.54 5.50 -3.08
N ALA A 28 -1.77 5.47 -2.00
CA ALA A 28 -2.28 5.21 -0.67
C ALA A 28 -1.33 5.76 0.41
N LEU A 29 -1.91 6.05 1.57
CA LEU A 29 -1.17 6.51 2.75
C LEU A 29 -1.60 5.70 3.96
N LEU A 30 -0.65 5.36 4.81
CA LEU A 30 -0.98 4.81 6.12
C LEU A 30 -1.48 5.92 7.02
N VAL A 31 -2.53 5.64 7.75
CA VAL A 31 -3.10 6.58 8.72
C VAL A 31 -2.59 6.19 10.09
N THR A 32 -1.87 7.10 10.73
CA THR A 32 -1.26 6.84 12.03
C THR A 32 -1.73 7.86 13.06
N ASP A 33 -1.93 7.37 14.27
CA ASP A 33 -2.24 8.19 15.43
C ASP A 33 -1.27 7.80 16.54
N LYS A 34 -0.47 8.75 17.00
CA LYS A 34 0.58 8.51 18.01
C LYS A 34 1.49 7.34 17.62
N GLU A 35 1.93 7.34 16.35
CA GLU A 35 2.82 6.32 15.77
C GLU A 35 2.19 4.94 15.60
N LYS A 36 0.91 4.79 15.92
CA LYS A 36 0.19 3.53 15.72
C LYS A 36 -0.63 3.59 14.44
N MET A 37 -0.59 2.52 13.67
CA MET A 37 -1.41 2.41 12.47
C MET A 37 -2.88 2.25 12.86
N VAL A 38 -3.72 3.18 12.41
CA VAL A 38 -5.17 3.12 12.67
C VAL A 38 -5.99 2.88 11.41
N GLY A 39 -5.36 2.96 10.25
CA GLY A 39 -6.06 2.72 8.99
C GLY A 39 -5.15 2.93 7.79
N ILE A 40 -5.76 2.81 6.63
CA ILE A 40 -5.15 3.14 5.35
C ILE A 40 -6.16 3.92 4.52
N VAL A 41 -5.70 4.94 3.81
CA VAL A 41 -6.54 5.72 2.90
C VAL A 41 -5.93 5.69 1.52
N SER A 42 -6.76 5.49 0.49
CA SER A 42 -6.31 5.36 -0.89
C SER A 42 -7.13 6.23 -1.83
N GLU A 43 -6.63 6.37 -3.05
CA GLU A 43 -7.36 7.07 -4.13
C GLU A 43 -8.70 6.37 -4.40
N ARG A 44 -8.78 5.06 -4.21
CA ARG A 44 -10.03 4.31 -4.37
C ARG A 44 -11.04 4.67 -3.28
N ASP A 45 -10.57 4.86 -2.04
CA ASP A 45 -11.44 5.32 -0.95
C ASP A 45 -11.99 6.71 -1.27
N TYR A 46 -11.14 7.59 -1.81
CA TYR A 46 -11.55 8.93 -2.23
C TYR A 46 -12.65 8.85 -3.30
N ALA A 47 -12.43 8.06 -4.35
CA ALA A 47 -13.41 7.94 -5.43
C ALA A 47 -14.74 7.39 -4.91
N ARG A 48 -14.69 6.35 -4.08
CA ARG A 48 -15.88 5.68 -3.56
C ARG A 48 -16.65 6.53 -2.54
N GLU A 49 -15.92 7.13 -1.60
CA GLU A 49 -16.56 7.80 -0.46
C GLU A 49 -16.80 9.29 -0.68
N ILE A 50 -15.97 9.96 -1.45
CA ILE A 50 -16.09 11.40 -1.66
C ILE A 50 -16.83 11.73 -2.96
N ILE A 51 -16.37 11.21 -4.08
CA ILE A 51 -16.95 11.54 -5.39
C ILE A 51 -18.37 10.98 -5.51
N LEU A 52 -18.55 9.69 -5.23
CA LEU A 52 -19.84 9.02 -5.40
C LEU A 52 -20.89 9.50 -4.40
N HIS A 53 -20.49 9.93 -3.21
CA HIS A 53 -21.40 10.45 -2.19
C HIS A 53 -21.50 11.98 -2.18
N LYS A 54 -20.89 12.64 -3.16
CA LYS A 54 -20.93 14.10 -3.32
C LYS A 54 -20.47 14.86 -2.07
N LYS A 55 -19.47 14.29 -1.36
CA LYS A 55 -18.88 14.94 -0.20
C LYS A 55 -17.75 15.88 -0.62
N SER A 56 -17.36 16.75 0.27
CA SER A 56 -16.26 17.69 0.03
C SER A 56 -14.96 17.16 0.62
N SER A 57 -13.90 17.08 -0.19
CA SER A 57 -12.59 16.59 0.26
C SER A 57 -11.93 17.53 1.27
N ASN A 58 -12.22 18.83 1.23
CA ASN A 58 -11.65 19.77 2.19
C ASN A 58 -12.46 19.89 3.49
N GLU A 59 -13.63 19.25 3.55
CA GLU A 59 -14.47 19.25 4.76
C GLU A 59 -14.58 17.87 5.39
N THR A 60 -14.08 16.83 4.73
CA THR A 60 -14.16 15.45 5.22
C THR A 60 -12.79 15.05 5.78
N LEU A 61 -12.80 14.42 6.97
CA LEU A 61 -11.57 13.96 7.60
C LEU A 61 -11.18 12.57 7.10
N VAL A 62 -9.90 12.31 7.09
CA VAL A 62 -9.35 11.01 6.68
C VAL A 62 -9.99 9.87 7.46
N LYS A 63 -10.19 10.03 8.78
CA LYS A 63 -10.79 9.00 9.62
C LYS A 63 -12.19 8.58 9.17
N ASP A 64 -12.89 9.44 8.45
CA ASP A 64 -14.27 9.17 8.03
C ASP A 64 -14.35 8.31 6.76
N ILE A 65 -13.25 8.20 6.02
CA ILE A 65 -13.22 7.39 4.79
C ILE A 65 -12.18 6.27 4.79
N MET A 66 -11.24 6.28 5.73
CA MET A 66 -10.15 5.30 5.76
C MET A 66 -10.68 3.88 6.01
N THR A 67 -9.94 2.90 5.52
CA THR A 67 -10.18 1.49 5.83
C THR A 67 -9.50 1.19 7.17
N LYS A 68 -10.28 0.72 8.15
CA LYS A 68 -9.79 0.49 9.52
C LYS A 68 -9.17 -0.89 9.70
N LYS A 69 -9.72 -1.91 9.06
CA LYS A 69 -9.17 -3.27 9.11
C LYS A 69 -8.08 -3.38 8.07
N VAL A 70 -6.86 -3.09 8.47
CA VAL A 70 -5.72 -3.10 7.55
C VAL A 70 -5.03 -4.45 7.63
N LEU A 71 -4.96 -5.14 6.49
CA LEU A 71 -4.17 -6.35 6.35
C LEU A 71 -2.70 -5.93 6.23
N PHE A 72 -1.80 -6.76 6.74
CA PHE A 72 -0.37 -6.46 6.68
C PHE A 72 0.43 -7.71 6.37
N LEU A 73 1.65 -7.48 5.88
CA LEU A 73 2.62 -8.53 5.63
C LEU A 73 3.76 -8.43 6.63
N ASP A 74 4.33 -9.57 6.98
CA ASP A 74 5.60 -9.63 7.69
C ASP A 74 6.73 -9.52 6.66
N PRO A 75 7.91 -8.94 7.01
CA PRO A 75 9.02 -8.86 6.07
C PRO A 75 9.49 -10.19 5.50
N SER A 76 9.22 -11.30 6.21
CA SER A 76 9.57 -12.64 5.74
C SER A 76 8.54 -13.26 4.79
N ASP A 77 7.39 -12.61 4.61
CA ASP A 77 6.36 -13.11 3.70
C ASP A 77 6.81 -12.98 2.24
N SER A 78 6.39 -13.94 1.42
CA SER A 78 6.74 -13.97 0.01
C SER A 78 5.89 -12.98 -0.80
N PHE A 79 6.40 -12.62 -2.01
CA PHE A 79 5.62 -11.79 -2.92
C PHE A 79 4.35 -12.51 -3.38
N GLU A 80 4.38 -13.84 -3.47
CA GLU A 80 3.20 -14.65 -3.83
C GLU A 80 2.09 -14.47 -2.80
N LYS A 81 2.43 -14.51 -1.51
CA LYS A 81 1.46 -14.30 -0.44
C LYS A 81 0.82 -12.91 -0.53
N GLY A 82 1.64 -11.89 -0.78
CA GLY A 82 1.15 -10.52 -0.95
C GLY A 82 0.17 -10.39 -2.11
N LEU A 83 0.52 -10.96 -3.27
CA LEU A 83 -0.34 -10.93 -4.45
C LEU A 83 -1.65 -11.70 -4.21
N GLU A 84 -1.58 -12.84 -3.52
CA GLU A 84 -2.77 -13.62 -3.18
C GLU A 84 -3.73 -12.82 -2.31
N ILE A 85 -3.22 -12.15 -1.28
CA ILE A 85 -4.04 -11.30 -0.41
C ILE A 85 -4.66 -10.15 -1.20
N MET A 86 -3.88 -9.49 -2.05
CA MET A 86 -4.38 -8.38 -2.87
C MET A 86 -5.49 -8.81 -3.81
N THR A 87 -5.37 -10.00 -4.38
CA THR A 87 -6.37 -10.56 -5.28
C THR A 87 -7.65 -10.92 -4.52
N GLU A 88 -7.52 -11.64 -3.41
CA GLU A 88 -8.69 -12.06 -2.62
C GLU A 88 -9.43 -10.90 -2.00
N LYS A 89 -8.72 -9.93 -1.46
CA LYS A 89 -9.30 -8.80 -0.74
C LYS A 89 -9.51 -7.57 -1.62
N LYS A 90 -9.10 -7.64 -2.88
CA LYS A 90 -9.24 -6.55 -3.86
C LYS A 90 -8.61 -5.25 -3.38
N VAL A 91 -7.44 -5.35 -2.77
CA VAL A 91 -6.64 -4.21 -2.33
C VAL A 91 -5.36 -4.15 -3.16
N ARG A 92 -4.80 -2.97 -3.32
CA ARG A 92 -3.60 -2.74 -4.14
C ARG A 92 -2.39 -2.29 -3.36
N HIS A 93 -2.54 -2.08 -2.07
CA HIS A 93 -1.47 -1.63 -1.18
C HIS A 93 -1.58 -2.39 0.14
N ILE A 94 -0.46 -2.87 0.65
CA ILE A 94 -0.42 -3.58 1.93
C ILE A 94 0.78 -3.07 2.71
N PRO A 95 0.59 -2.67 3.98
CA PRO A 95 1.72 -2.31 4.83
C PRO A 95 2.52 -3.53 5.26
N ILE A 96 3.80 -3.30 5.51
CA ILE A 96 4.71 -4.32 6.04
C ILE A 96 5.02 -3.95 7.48
N LEU A 97 4.74 -4.85 8.40
CA LEU A 97 4.98 -4.66 9.83
C LEU A 97 5.92 -5.73 10.36
N LYS A 98 6.88 -5.32 11.19
CA LYS A 98 7.69 -6.25 11.95
C LYS A 98 7.30 -6.08 13.41
N GLY A 99 6.61 -7.08 13.97
CA GLY A 99 5.94 -6.90 15.26
C GLY A 99 4.89 -5.81 15.14
N ASN A 100 4.98 -4.80 15.99
CA ASN A 100 4.06 -3.65 15.94
C ASN A 100 4.65 -2.45 15.19
N LYS A 101 5.84 -2.62 14.59
CA LYS A 101 6.52 -1.52 13.92
C LYS A 101 6.24 -1.54 12.43
N ILE A 102 5.79 -0.40 11.90
CA ILE A 102 5.59 -0.22 10.47
C ILE A 102 6.96 -0.07 9.80
N ILE A 103 7.27 -0.94 8.84
CA ILE A 103 8.53 -0.90 8.11
C ILE A 103 8.36 -0.18 6.77
N GLY A 104 7.22 -0.37 6.12
CA GLY A 104 6.98 0.22 4.82
C GLY A 104 5.62 -0.18 4.28
N MET A 105 5.42 0.10 3.01
CA MET A 105 4.20 -0.30 2.31
C MET A 105 4.58 -0.75 0.91
N VAL A 106 3.94 -1.82 0.42
CA VAL A 106 4.13 -2.30 -0.94
C VAL A 106 2.85 -2.17 -1.74
N SER A 107 3.01 -1.85 -3.02
CA SER A 107 1.90 -1.82 -3.96
C SER A 107 1.86 -3.13 -4.75
N GLN A 108 0.73 -3.38 -5.41
CA GLN A 108 0.61 -4.50 -6.33
C GLN A 108 1.68 -4.44 -7.41
N GLY A 109 1.97 -3.24 -7.92
CA GLY A 109 3.02 -3.05 -8.92
C GLY A 109 4.41 -3.44 -8.40
N ASP A 110 4.71 -3.13 -7.14
CA ASP A 110 5.98 -3.51 -6.51
C ASP A 110 6.14 -5.03 -6.47
N LEU A 111 5.07 -5.73 -6.10
CA LEU A 111 5.10 -7.19 -6.00
C LEU A 111 5.17 -7.86 -7.37
N VAL A 112 4.51 -7.29 -8.38
CA VAL A 112 4.59 -7.79 -9.76
C VAL A 112 6.01 -7.65 -10.29
N LYS A 113 6.68 -6.53 -10.00
CA LYS A 113 8.08 -6.33 -10.39
C LYS A 113 8.98 -7.37 -9.75
N GLU A 114 8.76 -7.68 -8.48
CA GLU A 114 9.52 -8.71 -7.77
C GLU A 114 9.30 -10.09 -8.42
N MET A 115 8.07 -10.41 -8.77
CA MET A 115 7.74 -11.66 -9.45
C MET A 115 8.46 -11.78 -10.79
N ILE A 116 8.45 -10.71 -11.59
CA ILE A 116 9.13 -10.68 -12.89
C ILE A 116 10.62 -10.87 -12.72
N SER A 117 11.24 -10.18 -11.75
CA SER A 117 12.66 -10.32 -11.44
C SER A 117 13.02 -11.75 -11.07
N HIS A 118 12.19 -12.38 -10.22
CA HIS A 118 12.39 -13.77 -9.81
C HIS A 118 12.34 -14.73 -11.01
N GLN A 119 11.39 -14.55 -11.91
CA GLN A 119 11.27 -15.38 -13.11
C GLN A 119 12.47 -15.22 -14.03
N LYS A 120 12.96 -14.00 -14.21
CA LYS A 120 14.16 -13.74 -15.02
C LYS A 120 15.40 -14.43 -14.44
N ASP A 121 15.57 -14.36 -13.13
CA ASP A 121 16.69 -15.02 -12.45
C ASP A 121 16.62 -16.54 -12.65
N LEU A 122 15.44 -17.11 -12.54
CA LEU A 122 15.23 -18.54 -12.72
C LEU A 122 15.55 -18.96 -14.16
N ILE A 123 15.11 -18.21 -15.14
CA ILE A 123 15.41 -18.48 -16.55
C ILE A 123 16.92 -18.40 -16.81
N SER A 124 17.60 -17.40 -16.26
CA SER A 124 19.05 -17.27 -16.39
C SER A 124 19.79 -18.45 -15.82
N GLN A 125 19.37 -18.93 -14.65
CA GLN A 125 19.95 -20.11 -14.02
C GLN A 125 19.77 -21.36 -14.88
N LEU A 126 18.59 -21.54 -15.45
CA LEU A 126 18.31 -22.65 -16.34
C LEU A 126 19.14 -22.61 -17.62
N GLU A 127 19.30 -21.43 -18.22
CA GLU A 127 20.14 -21.23 -19.40
C GLU A 127 21.59 -21.59 -19.12
N ILE A 128 22.13 -21.16 -17.98
CA ILE A 128 23.49 -21.52 -17.57
C ILE A 128 23.63 -23.02 -17.39
N PHE A 129 22.65 -23.67 -16.78
CA PHE A 129 22.66 -25.10 -16.59
C PHE A 129 22.66 -25.87 -17.91
N ILE A 130 21.86 -25.42 -18.88
CA ILE A 130 21.78 -26.05 -20.18
C ILE A 130 23.08 -25.91 -20.97
N GLN A 131 23.78 -24.80 -20.83
CA GLN A 131 25.05 -24.51 -21.54
C GLN A 131 26.23 -25.33 -21.00
N ASN A 132 26.13 -25.81 -19.79
CA ASN A 132 27.18 -26.60 -19.16
C ASN A 132 26.87 -28.09 -19.31
#